data_19dd1a83b369fb6045b8c9037f7ef5c9
#
_entry.id   19dd1a83b369fb6045b8c9037f7ef5c9
#
_cell.length_a   1.000
_cell.length_b   1.000
_cell.length_c   1.000
_cell.angle_alpha   90.00
_cell.angle_beta   90.00
_cell.angle_gamma   90.00
#
_symmetry.space_group_name_H-M   'P 1'
#
loop_
_entity.id
_entity.type
_entity.pdbx_description
1 polymer ?
#
loop_
_entity_poly.entity_id
_entity_poly.type
_entity_poly.pdbx_seq_one_letter_code
_entity_poly.pdbx_strand_id
1 'polypeptide(L)'
;MTELKELIAKAKQKDVKAMEELFNQFKPLLKSRAKRYSRIGLEYDDVFQQGALLFIIGVYEHQTEKERSPTAFSSYIKKRLDWGLWMYYRQYLKQQIEISCGLNPKETHC
;
A
#
# COMPACT_ATOMS: atom_id res chain seq x y z
N MET A 1 -1.81 -6.74 26.13
CA MET A 1 -1.96 -6.46 24.69
C MET A 1 -1.63 -5.01 24.41
N THR A 2 -0.77 -4.80 23.44
CA THR A 2 -0.44 -3.44 23.02
C THR A 2 -1.57 -2.89 22.16
N GLU A 3 -2.09 -1.73 22.51
CA GLU A 3 -3.14 -1.11 21.75
C GLU A 3 -2.63 -0.67 20.38
N LEU A 4 -3.49 -0.70 19.39
CA LEU A 4 -3.15 -0.29 18.02
C LEU A 4 -2.57 1.13 17.99
N LYS A 5 -3.15 2.02 18.77
CA LYS A 5 -2.70 3.40 18.86
C LYS A 5 -1.26 3.51 19.35
N GLU A 6 -0.88 2.69 20.33
CA GLU A 6 0.48 2.65 20.85
C GLU A 6 1.45 2.12 19.81
N LEU A 7 1.07 1.06 19.09
CA LEU A 7 1.90 0.51 18.03
C LEU A 7 2.17 1.54 16.93
N ILE A 8 1.13 2.28 16.55
CA ILE A 8 1.27 3.32 15.53
C ILE A 8 2.24 4.41 16.02
N ALA A 9 2.08 4.86 17.25
CA ALA A 9 2.93 5.88 17.83
C ALA A 9 4.39 5.43 17.87
N LYS A 10 4.65 4.20 18.30
CA LYS A 10 6.00 3.65 18.36
C LYS A 10 6.60 3.45 16.96
N ALA A 11 5.79 2.97 16.01
CA ALA A 11 6.25 2.79 14.64
C ALA A 11 6.65 4.12 14.01
N LYS A 12 5.92 5.19 14.31
CA LYS A 12 6.27 6.53 13.84
C LYS A 12 7.59 7.03 14.42
N GLN A 13 7.98 6.53 15.58
CA GLN A 13 9.25 6.85 16.23
C GLN A 13 10.37 5.93 15.77
N LYS A 14 10.14 5.20 14.67
CA LYS A 14 11.10 4.28 14.07
C LYS A 14 11.42 3.06 14.93
N ASP A 15 10.48 2.63 15.75
CA ASP A 15 10.60 1.38 16.49
C ASP A 15 10.33 0.23 15.51
N VAL A 16 11.37 -0.50 15.17
CA VAL A 16 11.30 -1.58 14.17
C VAL A 16 10.33 -2.69 14.59
N LYS A 17 10.37 -3.07 15.87
CA LYS A 17 9.51 -4.14 16.37
C LYS A 17 8.04 -3.73 16.30
N ALA A 18 7.74 -2.50 16.64
CA ALA A 18 6.37 -1.99 16.56
C ALA A 18 5.88 -1.96 15.11
N MET A 19 6.74 -1.55 14.18
CA MET A 19 6.40 -1.54 12.77
C MET A 19 6.16 -2.95 12.24
N GLU A 20 6.99 -3.91 12.63
CA GLU A 20 6.81 -5.30 12.25
C GLU A 20 5.50 -5.87 12.77
N GLU A 21 5.20 -5.63 14.02
CA GLU A 21 3.97 -6.11 14.63
C GLU A 21 2.75 -5.51 13.95
N LEU A 22 2.80 -4.20 13.68
CA LEU A 22 1.74 -3.49 12.98
C LEU A 22 1.57 -4.04 11.56
N PHE A 23 2.68 -4.22 10.85
CA PHE A 23 2.68 -4.79 9.50
C PHE A 23 2.06 -6.18 9.48
N ASN A 24 2.42 -7.02 10.45
CA ASN A 24 1.88 -8.38 10.52
C ASN A 24 0.37 -8.39 10.70
N GLN A 25 -0.19 -7.41 11.41
CA GLN A 25 -1.64 -7.30 11.57
C GLN A 25 -2.33 -7.01 10.25
N PHE A 26 -1.68 -6.28 9.35
CA PHE A 26 -2.26 -5.88 8.07
C PHE A 26 -1.80 -6.75 6.90
N LYS A 27 -0.93 -7.69 7.15
CA LYS A 27 -0.40 -8.59 6.12
C LYS A 27 -1.50 -9.34 5.36
N PRO A 28 -2.55 -9.88 6.01
CA PRO A 28 -3.64 -10.52 5.28
C PRO A 28 -4.32 -9.60 4.28
N LEU A 29 -4.47 -8.33 4.61
CA LEU A 29 -5.04 -7.34 3.69
C LEU A 29 -4.14 -7.14 2.48
N LEU A 30 -2.83 -7.02 2.71
CA LEU A 30 -1.84 -6.88 1.64
C LEU A 30 -1.86 -8.09 0.71
N LYS A 31 -1.91 -9.29 1.28
CA LYS A 31 -1.99 -10.53 0.50
C LYS A 31 -3.25 -10.58 -0.34
N SER A 32 -4.37 -10.17 0.22
CA SER A 32 -5.65 -10.14 -0.47
C SER A 32 -5.60 -9.20 -1.67
N ARG A 33 -5.02 -8.03 -1.51
CA ARG A 33 -4.90 -7.06 -2.59
C ARG A 33 -3.92 -7.52 -3.67
N ALA A 34 -2.79 -8.12 -3.27
CA ALA A 34 -1.83 -8.68 -4.23
C ALA A 34 -2.46 -9.78 -5.06
N LYS A 35 -3.26 -10.62 -4.42
CA LYS A 35 -3.97 -11.70 -5.11
C LYS A 35 -4.97 -11.14 -6.13
N ARG A 36 -5.69 -10.09 -5.76
CA ARG A 36 -6.66 -9.44 -6.63
C ARG A 36 -6.00 -8.94 -7.92
N TYR A 37 -4.90 -8.21 -7.80
CA TYR A 37 -4.21 -7.65 -8.95
C TYR A 37 -3.43 -8.70 -9.73
N SER A 38 -3.01 -9.77 -9.08
CA SER A 38 -2.37 -10.90 -9.76
C SER A 38 -3.30 -11.55 -10.77
N ARG A 39 -4.59 -11.59 -10.47
CA ARG A 39 -5.60 -12.16 -11.38
C ARG A 39 -5.79 -11.34 -12.65
N ILE A 40 -5.42 -10.08 -12.64
CA ILE A 40 -5.60 -9.20 -13.79
C ILE A 40 -4.29 -8.81 -14.44
N GLY A 41 -3.21 -9.57 -14.16
CA GLY A 41 -2.00 -9.50 -14.93
C GLY A 41 -0.74 -8.97 -14.24
N LEU A 42 -0.84 -8.44 -13.03
CA LEU A 42 0.33 -7.99 -12.31
C LEU A 42 1.00 -9.15 -11.59
N GLU A 43 2.28 -9.02 -11.33
CA GLU A 43 2.99 -10.03 -10.56
C GLU A 43 2.68 -9.85 -9.07
N TYR A 44 2.35 -10.97 -8.42
CA TYR A 44 1.95 -10.97 -7.01
C TYR A 44 2.99 -10.30 -6.10
N ASP A 45 4.25 -10.68 -6.25
CA ASP A 45 5.32 -10.16 -5.40
C ASP A 45 5.51 -8.65 -5.56
N ASP A 46 5.39 -8.17 -6.80
CA ASP A 46 5.50 -6.74 -7.08
C ASP A 46 4.38 -5.95 -6.42
N VAL A 47 3.15 -6.46 -6.51
CA VAL A 47 2.01 -5.79 -5.88
C VAL A 47 2.13 -5.82 -4.37
N PHE A 48 2.57 -6.97 -3.82
CA PHE A 48 2.77 -7.09 -2.39
C PHE A 48 3.80 -6.09 -1.88
N GLN A 49 4.94 -5.95 -2.59
CA GLN A 49 5.97 -5.00 -2.21
C GLN A 49 5.48 -3.56 -2.30
N GLN A 50 4.74 -3.26 -3.35
CA GLN A 50 4.17 -1.92 -3.51
C GLN A 50 3.18 -1.62 -2.39
N GLY A 51 2.35 -2.60 -2.03
CA GLY A 51 1.42 -2.47 -0.92
C GLY A 51 2.13 -2.27 0.40
N ALA A 52 3.22 -3.01 0.63
CA ALA A 52 4.01 -2.87 1.84
C ALA A 52 4.59 -1.46 1.96
N LEU A 53 5.11 -0.93 0.87
CA LEU A 53 5.63 0.44 0.84
C LEU A 53 4.54 1.46 1.15
N LEU A 54 3.38 1.31 0.51
CA LEU A 54 2.24 2.19 0.76
C LEU A 54 1.79 2.13 2.21
N PHE A 55 1.82 0.93 2.79
CA PHE A 55 1.47 0.75 4.19
C PHE A 55 2.41 1.52 5.11
N ILE A 56 3.71 1.37 4.90
CA ILE A 56 4.73 2.03 5.73
C ILE A 56 4.59 3.55 5.62
N ILE A 57 4.45 4.07 4.41
CA ILE A 57 4.24 5.50 4.19
C ILE A 57 2.95 5.95 4.89
N GLY A 58 1.90 5.15 4.77
CA GLY A 58 0.62 5.43 5.42
C GLY A 58 0.73 5.54 6.93
N VAL A 59 1.53 4.66 7.56
CA VAL A 59 1.75 4.72 9.01
C VAL A 59 2.40 6.05 9.38
N TYR A 60 3.43 6.46 8.64
CA TYR A 60 4.13 7.70 8.96
C TYR A 60 3.29 8.96 8.72
N GLU A 61 2.40 8.90 7.75
CA GLU A 61 1.57 10.07 7.43
C GLU A 61 0.27 10.15 8.23
N HIS A 62 -0.12 9.05 8.88
CA HIS A 62 -1.36 9.01 9.63
C HIS A 62 -1.32 9.93 10.86
N GLN A 63 -2.38 10.70 11.05
CA GLN A 63 -2.49 11.62 12.18
C GLN A 63 -3.37 11.01 13.27
N THR A 64 -2.74 10.26 14.17
CA THR A 64 -3.45 9.57 15.26
C THR A 64 -4.16 10.52 16.22
N GLU A 65 -3.67 11.74 16.33
CA GLU A 65 -4.21 12.73 17.26
C GLU A 65 -5.64 13.13 16.93
N LYS A 66 -6.02 13.02 15.67
CA LYS A 66 -7.35 13.39 15.19
C LYS A 66 -8.33 12.22 15.18
N GLU A 67 -7.88 11.05 15.58
CA GLU A 67 -8.74 9.88 15.56
C GLU A 67 -9.68 9.84 16.73
N ARG A 68 -10.94 9.54 16.41
CA ARG A 68 -11.97 9.34 17.43
C ARG A 68 -12.49 7.91 17.46
N SER A 69 -12.13 7.11 16.44
CA SER A 69 -12.62 5.75 16.30
C SER A 69 -11.45 4.77 16.23
N PRO A 70 -11.54 3.60 16.91
CA PRO A 70 -10.48 2.61 16.79
C PRO A 70 -10.35 2.02 15.40
N THR A 71 -11.37 2.18 14.55
CA THR A 71 -11.32 1.67 13.17
C THR A 71 -10.83 2.71 12.16
N ALA A 72 -10.57 3.94 12.61
CA ALA A 72 -10.15 5.02 11.70
C ALA A 72 -8.84 4.71 10.98
N PHE A 73 -7.87 4.14 11.69
CA PHE A 73 -6.60 3.77 11.09
C PHE A 73 -6.76 2.69 10.02
N SER A 74 -7.54 1.65 10.32
CA SER A 74 -7.78 0.56 9.36
C SER A 74 -8.46 1.08 8.09
N SER A 75 -9.45 1.93 8.24
CA SER A 75 -10.14 2.55 7.10
C SER A 75 -9.19 3.41 6.28
N TYR A 76 -8.36 4.19 6.96
CA TYR A 76 -7.36 5.04 6.31
C TYR A 76 -6.38 4.20 5.48
N ILE A 77 -5.85 3.12 6.07
CA ILE A 77 -4.89 2.26 5.39
C ILE A 77 -5.54 1.57 4.19
N LYS A 78 -6.77 1.09 4.33
CA LYS A 78 -7.49 0.47 3.22
C LYS A 78 -7.64 1.42 2.03
N LYS A 79 -8.05 2.64 2.30
CA LYS A 79 -8.21 3.65 1.25
C LYS A 79 -6.88 3.97 0.59
N ARG A 80 -5.83 4.08 1.40
CA ARG A 80 -4.51 4.39 0.87
C ARG A 80 -3.95 3.26 0.01
N LEU A 81 -4.14 2.02 0.45
CA LEU A 81 -3.73 0.86 -0.33
C LEU A 81 -4.52 0.76 -1.63
N ASP A 82 -5.83 0.89 -1.55
CA ASP A 82 -6.69 0.76 -2.72
C ASP A 82 -6.37 1.84 -3.75
N TRP A 83 -6.21 3.08 -3.31
CA TRP A 83 -5.87 4.18 -4.21
C TRP A 83 -4.47 4.01 -4.79
N GLY A 84 -3.47 3.72 -3.95
CA GLY A 84 -2.09 3.59 -4.40
C GLY A 84 -1.88 2.42 -5.34
N LEU A 85 -2.51 1.28 -5.07
CA LEU A 85 -2.41 0.11 -5.94
C LEU A 85 -3.17 0.33 -7.25
N TRP A 86 -4.30 1.03 -7.19
CA TRP A 86 -5.03 1.39 -8.40
C TRP A 86 -4.18 2.26 -9.32
N MET A 87 -3.49 3.26 -8.76
CA MET A 87 -2.60 4.10 -9.55
C MET A 87 -1.42 3.31 -10.12
N TYR A 88 -0.90 2.37 -9.34
CA TYR A 88 0.17 1.48 -9.79
C TYR A 88 -0.30 0.63 -10.97
N TYR A 89 -1.49 0.07 -10.88
CA TYR A 89 -2.08 -0.74 -11.94
C TYR A 89 -2.33 0.10 -13.21
N ARG A 90 -2.82 1.32 -13.07
CA ARG A 90 -3.01 2.21 -14.21
C ARG A 90 -1.72 2.47 -14.96
N GLN A 91 -0.63 2.69 -14.24
CA GLN A 91 0.68 2.87 -14.85
C GLN A 91 1.15 1.63 -15.58
N TYR A 92 0.92 0.48 -14.97
CA TYR A 92 1.24 -0.80 -15.59
C TYR A 92 0.48 -0.96 -16.91
N LEU A 93 -0.81 -0.71 -16.91
CA LEU A 93 -1.62 -0.80 -18.13
C LEU A 93 -1.14 0.16 -19.21
N LYS A 94 -0.80 1.38 -18.82
CA LYS A 94 -0.30 2.37 -19.76
C LYS A 94 0.98 1.89 -20.45
N GLN A 95 1.90 1.34 -19.67
CA GLN A 95 3.14 0.80 -20.22
C GLN A 95 2.87 -0.36 -21.16
N GLN A 96 1.95 -1.26 -20.83
CA GLN A 96 1.61 -2.39 -21.68
C GLN A 96 1.00 -1.94 -23.01
N ILE A 97 0.14 -0.95 -22.97
CA ILE A 97 -0.47 -0.39 -24.18
C ILE A 97 0.59 0.24 -25.07
N GLU A 98 1.51 1.01 -24.49
CA GLU A 98 2.59 1.65 -25.23
C GLU A 98 3.49 0.62 -25.90
N ILE A 99 3.84 -0.45 -25.20
CA ILE A 99 4.65 -1.54 -25.74
C ILE A 99 3.90 -2.26 -26.86
N SER A 100 2.62 -2.56 -26.67
CA SER A 100 1.81 -3.25 -27.66
C SER A 100 1.63 -2.45 -28.96
N CYS A 101 1.57 -1.13 -28.83
CA CYS A 101 1.45 -0.26 -30.00
C CYS A 101 2.79 0.05 -30.67
N GLY A 102 3.89 -0.51 -30.15
CA GLY A 102 5.21 -0.27 -30.68
C GLY A 102 5.77 1.10 -30.34
N LEU A 103 5.15 1.80 -29.41
CA LEU A 103 5.61 3.12 -28.97
C LEU A 103 6.70 2.99 -27.92
N ASN A 104 7.76 3.78 -28.12
CA ASN A 104 8.82 3.84 -27.12
C ASN A 104 8.37 4.75 -25.99
N PRO A 105 8.40 4.27 -24.72
CA PRO A 105 7.99 5.10 -23.60
C PRO A 105 8.71 6.45 -23.50
N LYS A 106 9.92 6.53 -24.04
CA LYS A 106 10.68 7.78 -24.05
C LYS A 106 10.18 8.77 -25.10
N GLU A 107 9.44 8.29 -26.09
CA GLU A 107 8.90 9.13 -27.15
C GLU A 107 7.49 9.60 -26.85
N THR A 108 6.82 8.93 -25.94
CA THR A 108 5.47 9.31 -25.55
C THR A 108 5.54 10.30 -24.38
N HIS A 109 5.86 11.52 -24.71
CA HIS A 109 5.86 12.58 -23.71
C HIS A 109 4.44 12.99 -23.42
N CYS A 110 3.94 12.60 -22.28
CA CYS A 110 2.63 13.00 -21.82
C CYS A 110 2.77 13.75 -20.52
#